data_d3688e764f1932ed7bb27db00cb28044
#
_entry.id   d3688e764f1932ed7bb27db00cb28044
#
_cell.length_a   1.000
_cell.length_b   1.000
_cell.length_c   1.000
_cell.angle_alpha   90.00
_cell.angle_beta   90.00
_cell.angle_gamma   90.00
#
_symmetry.space_group_name_H-M   'P 1'
#
loop_
_entity.id
_entity.type
_entity.pdbx_description
1 polymer ?
#
loop_
_entity_poly.entity_id
_entity_poly.type
_entity_poly.pdbx_seq_one_letter_code
_entity_poly.pdbx_strand_id
1 'polypeptide(L)'
;MIKFLKISIWIIFIINFSNISLSKENFYAEGVKLFNIKNYEKAKFLFERSIVLNPKHSESYLYLAKIFKEEENKKKEEKNLETTLLIDPANEEAILMLMKIALEESNYSKVKKLSKRFTKVCKNLCKKNKQILKDLENLEPKNES
;
A
#
# COMPACT_ATOMS: atom_id res chain seq x y z
N MET A 1 38.95 31.01 24.15
CA MET A 1 38.25 31.12 22.86
C MET A 1 38.08 29.78 22.13
N ILE A 2 39.08 28.93 22.01
CA ILE A 2 39.03 27.66 21.25
C ILE A 2 38.00 26.64 21.81
N LYS A 3 37.77 26.58 23.14
CA LYS A 3 36.79 25.66 23.76
C LYS A 3 35.35 26.03 23.41
N PHE A 4 35.00 27.31 23.35
CA PHE A 4 33.67 27.77 22.99
C PHE A 4 33.33 27.51 21.49
N LEU A 5 34.34 27.63 20.63
CA LEU A 5 34.18 27.34 19.19
C LEU A 5 33.87 25.86 18.94
N LYS A 6 34.54 24.94 19.67
CA LYS A 6 34.26 23.49 19.55
C LYS A 6 32.87 23.10 20.02
N ILE A 7 32.37 23.73 21.10
CA ILE A 7 31.01 23.48 21.62
C ILE A 7 29.95 23.99 20.62
N SER A 8 30.18 25.16 20.02
CA SER A 8 29.29 25.73 19.02
C SER A 8 29.16 24.84 17.77
N ILE A 9 30.25 24.25 17.29
CA ILE A 9 30.27 23.34 16.14
C ILE A 9 29.48 22.04 16.47
N TRP A 10 29.61 21.51 17.68
CA TRP A 10 28.91 20.32 18.14
C TRP A 10 27.39 20.55 18.21
N ILE A 11 26.95 21.71 18.68
CA ILE A 11 25.51 22.07 18.75
C ILE A 11 24.92 22.21 17.35
N ILE A 12 25.60 22.77 16.38
CA ILE A 12 25.20 22.90 14.99
C ILE A 12 25.06 21.51 14.35
N PHE A 13 25.92 20.55 14.66
CA PHE A 13 25.88 19.19 14.15
C PHE A 13 24.67 18.42 14.68
N ILE A 14 24.29 18.59 15.95
CA ILE A 14 23.13 17.97 16.57
C ILE A 14 21.83 18.51 15.99
N ILE A 15 21.73 19.80 15.70
CA ILE A 15 20.51 20.43 15.15
C ILE A 15 20.23 19.93 13.72
N ASN A 16 21.26 19.64 12.91
CA ASN A 16 21.08 19.12 11.56
C ASN A 16 20.63 17.65 11.52
N PHE A 17 20.92 16.87 12.56
CA PHE A 17 20.51 15.46 12.62
C PHE A 17 19.01 15.27 12.96
N SER A 18 18.39 16.27 13.61
CA SER A 18 16.97 16.20 14.02
C SER A 18 15.98 16.37 12.87
N ASN A 19 16.41 16.92 11.73
CA ASN A 19 15.54 17.20 10.60
C ASN A 19 15.26 15.99 9.68
N ILE A 20 16.01 14.89 9.83
CA ILE A 20 15.88 13.70 8.97
C ILE A 20 14.62 12.92 9.31
N SER A 21 14.16 12.94 10.57
CA SER A 21 12.97 12.23 11.00
C SER A 21 11.65 12.89 10.54
N LEU A 22 11.63 14.22 10.45
CA LEU A 22 10.44 14.97 10.02
C LEU A 22 10.13 14.84 8.52
N SER A 23 11.18 14.57 7.72
CA SER A 23 11.06 14.38 6.27
C SER A 23 10.31 13.11 5.87
N LYS A 24 10.33 12.07 6.72
CA LYS A 24 9.79 10.74 6.40
C LYS A 24 8.26 10.69 6.43
N GLU A 25 7.63 11.30 7.41
CA GLU A 25 6.17 11.41 7.49
C GLU A 25 5.62 12.35 6.42
N ASN A 26 6.40 13.34 6.01
CA ASN A 26 5.99 14.34 5.04
C ASN A 26 5.78 13.75 3.64
N PHE A 27 6.66 12.86 3.13
CA PHE A 27 6.52 12.30 1.78
C PHE A 27 5.25 11.47 1.61
N TYR A 28 4.94 10.61 2.57
CA TYR A 28 3.71 9.83 2.51
C TYR A 28 2.47 10.72 2.57
N ALA A 29 2.38 11.60 3.56
CA ALA A 29 1.23 12.48 3.74
C ALA A 29 1.02 13.43 2.54
N GLU A 30 2.09 13.95 1.97
CA GLU A 30 2.04 14.77 0.77
C GLU A 30 1.65 13.94 -0.47
N GLY A 31 2.17 12.71 -0.59
CA GLY A 31 1.76 11.76 -1.62
C GLY A 31 0.26 11.49 -1.57
N VAL A 32 -0.33 11.28 -0.38
CA VAL A 32 -1.78 11.09 -0.22
C VAL A 32 -2.56 12.33 -0.67
N LYS A 33 -2.11 13.54 -0.36
CA LYS A 33 -2.75 14.78 -0.83
C LYS A 33 -2.76 14.84 -2.36
N LEU A 34 -1.63 14.56 -2.99
CA LEU A 34 -1.51 14.57 -4.44
C LEU A 34 -2.34 13.46 -5.10
N PHE A 35 -2.39 12.28 -4.50
CA PHE A 35 -3.26 11.18 -4.95
C PHE A 35 -4.73 11.60 -4.96
N ASN A 36 -5.20 12.25 -3.90
CA ASN A 36 -6.59 12.68 -3.76
C ASN A 36 -7.01 13.73 -4.81
N ILE A 37 -6.06 14.54 -5.30
CA ILE A 37 -6.29 15.47 -6.41
C ILE A 37 -5.93 14.86 -7.78
N LYS A 38 -5.72 13.53 -7.83
CA LYS A 38 -5.40 12.76 -9.04
C LYS A 38 -4.08 13.14 -9.73
N ASN A 39 -3.16 13.79 -9.03
CA ASN A 39 -1.82 14.03 -9.52
C ASN A 39 -0.94 12.79 -9.28
N TYR A 40 -1.26 11.72 -10.03
CA TYR A 40 -0.68 10.40 -9.81
C TYR A 40 0.83 10.33 -10.06
N GLU A 41 1.34 11.08 -11.01
CA GLU A 41 2.78 11.13 -11.31
C GLU A 41 3.59 11.63 -10.10
N LYS A 42 3.21 12.79 -9.56
CA LYS A 42 3.89 13.34 -8.38
C LYS A 42 3.64 12.51 -7.12
N ALA A 43 2.41 12.00 -6.94
CA ALA A 43 2.09 11.12 -5.82
C ALA A 43 2.96 9.85 -5.83
N LYS A 44 3.13 9.22 -6.99
CA LYS A 44 3.99 8.04 -7.20
C LYS A 44 5.42 8.32 -6.76
N PHE A 45 6.01 9.41 -7.24
CA PHE A 45 7.36 9.83 -6.84
C PHE A 45 7.50 9.96 -5.32
N LEU A 46 6.51 10.55 -4.63
CA LEU A 46 6.56 10.74 -3.18
C LEU A 46 6.38 9.41 -2.42
N PHE A 47 5.52 8.49 -2.89
CA PHE A 47 5.42 7.17 -2.28
C PHE A 47 6.70 6.35 -2.47
N GLU A 48 7.33 6.41 -3.63
CA GLU A 48 8.63 5.78 -3.86
C GLU A 48 9.72 6.35 -2.93
N ARG A 49 9.75 7.67 -2.73
CA ARG A 49 10.63 8.30 -1.75
C ARG A 49 10.34 7.86 -0.31
N SER A 50 9.07 7.74 0.05
CA SER A 50 8.65 7.21 1.35
C SER A 50 9.17 5.79 1.56
N ILE A 51 9.13 4.94 0.54
CA ILE A 51 9.64 3.56 0.58
C ILE A 51 11.16 3.52 0.71
N VAL A 52 11.88 4.38 0.01
CA VAL A 52 13.36 4.48 0.13
C VAL A 52 13.76 4.77 1.58
N LEU A 53 13.03 5.65 2.26
CA LEU A 53 13.29 5.99 3.67
C LEU A 53 12.75 4.94 4.65
N ASN A 54 11.67 4.27 4.30
CA ASN A 54 11.06 3.21 5.11
C ASN A 54 10.55 2.05 4.23
N PRO A 55 11.41 1.08 3.92
CA PRO A 55 11.02 -0.06 3.08
C PRO A 55 9.89 -0.93 3.67
N LYS A 56 9.57 -0.77 4.96
CA LYS A 56 8.48 -1.47 5.65
C LYS A 56 7.20 -0.64 5.79
N HIS A 57 7.08 0.47 5.06
CA HIS A 57 5.86 1.28 5.08
C HIS A 57 4.82 0.71 4.11
N SER A 58 3.99 -0.21 4.58
CA SER A 58 2.98 -0.94 3.79
C SER A 58 2.02 -0.03 3.02
N GLU A 59 1.61 1.08 3.64
CA GLU A 59 0.68 2.04 3.04
C GLU A 59 1.22 2.69 1.76
N SER A 60 2.53 2.94 1.68
CA SER A 60 3.12 3.49 0.45
C SER A 60 3.01 2.51 -0.72
N TYR A 61 3.21 1.23 -0.49
CA TYR A 61 2.99 0.19 -1.52
C TYR A 61 1.51 0.07 -1.89
N LEU A 62 0.60 0.17 -0.92
CA LEU A 62 -0.84 0.17 -1.20
C LEU A 62 -1.25 1.34 -2.11
N TYR A 63 -0.75 2.55 -1.84
CA TYR A 63 -1.02 3.70 -2.69
C TYR A 63 -0.37 3.59 -4.07
N LEU A 64 0.83 3.02 -4.17
CA LEU A 64 1.42 2.70 -5.48
C LEU A 64 0.56 1.71 -6.26
N ALA A 65 0.03 0.68 -5.60
CA ALA A 65 -0.89 -0.25 -6.24
C ALA A 65 -2.15 0.46 -6.77
N LYS A 66 -2.74 1.37 -5.99
CA LYS A 66 -3.88 2.18 -6.43
C LYS A 66 -3.55 3.05 -7.66
N ILE A 67 -2.35 3.64 -7.69
CA ILE A 67 -1.89 4.41 -8.85
C ILE A 67 -1.75 3.49 -10.06
N PHE A 68 -1.10 2.32 -9.92
CA PHE A 68 -0.93 1.39 -11.03
C PHE A 68 -2.26 0.82 -11.54
N LYS A 69 -3.27 0.75 -10.69
CA LYS A 69 -4.64 0.43 -11.10
C LYS A 69 -5.21 1.51 -12.04
N GLU A 70 -5.06 2.79 -11.69
CA GLU A 70 -5.49 3.92 -12.53
C GLU A 70 -4.69 4.01 -13.85
N GLU A 71 -3.43 3.53 -13.83
CA GLU A 71 -2.57 3.41 -15.01
C GLU A 71 -2.84 2.10 -15.81
N GLU A 72 -3.82 1.29 -15.41
CA GLU A 72 -4.17 -0.02 -15.99
C GLU A 72 -2.98 -1.01 -16.03
N ASN A 73 -1.99 -0.80 -15.16
CA ASN A 73 -0.80 -1.64 -15.07
C ASN A 73 -1.01 -2.75 -14.03
N LYS A 74 -1.81 -3.74 -14.38
CA LYS A 74 -2.21 -4.85 -13.50
C LYS A 74 -1.00 -5.55 -12.86
N LYS A 75 0.08 -5.80 -13.62
CA LYS A 75 1.27 -6.49 -13.09
C LYS A 75 1.95 -5.71 -11.96
N LYS A 76 2.05 -4.38 -12.08
CA LYS A 76 2.63 -3.55 -11.03
C LYS A 76 1.64 -3.36 -9.88
N GLU A 77 0.34 -3.26 -10.14
CA GLU A 77 -0.70 -3.24 -9.12
C GLU A 77 -0.58 -4.48 -8.23
N GLU A 78 -0.65 -5.68 -8.82
CA GLU A 78 -0.57 -6.94 -8.08
C GLU A 78 0.71 -7.06 -7.26
N LYS A 79 1.87 -6.78 -7.86
CA LYS A 79 3.16 -6.81 -7.15
C LYS A 79 3.18 -5.91 -5.92
N ASN A 80 2.66 -4.70 -6.00
CA ASN A 80 2.64 -3.76 -4.88
C ASN A 80 1.63 -4.20 -3.80
N LEU A 81 0.48 -4.79 -4.18
CA LEU A 81 -0.47 -5.37 -3.23
C LEU A 81 0.13 -6.56 -2.48
N GLU A 82 0.86 -7.44 -3.17
CA GLU A 82 1.56 -8.57 -2.55
C GLU A 82 2.63 -8.07 -1.56
N THR A 83 3.38 -7.03 -1.93
CA THR A 83 4.35 -6.39 -1.02
C THR A 83 3.64 -5.78 0.19
N THR A 84 2.50 -5.12 0.00
CA THR A 84 1.68 -4.62 1.11
C THR A 84 1.33 -5.75 2.07
N LEU A 85 0.86 -6.90 1.57
CA LEU A 85 0.48 -8.05 2.39
C LEU A 85 1.64 -8.84 2.98
N LEU A 86 2.85 -8.69 2.44
CA LEU A 86 4.07 -9.22 3.04
C LEU A 86 4.44 -8.43 4.30
N ILE A 87 4.23 -7.11 4.29
CA ILE A 87 4.56 -6.20 5.40
C ILE A 87 3.41 -6.14 6.41
N ASP A 88 2.17 -5.97 5.93
CA ASP A 88 0.94 -5.97 6.72
C ASP A 88 -0.02 -7.07 6.23
N PRO A 89 0.08 -8.28 6.81
CA PRO A 89 -0.74 -9.41 6.42
C PRO A 89 -2.25 -9.23 6.65
N ALA A 90 -2.66 -8.23 7.43
CA ALA A 90 -4.05 -7.96 7.78
C ALA A 90 -4.66 -6.77 7.00
N ASN A 91 -3.93 -6.21 6.03
CA ASN A 91 -4.42 -5.09 5.24
C ASN A 91 -5.66 -5.48 4.43
N GLU A 92 -6.82 -5.06 4.92
CA GLU A 92 -8.12 -5.41 4.36
C GLU A 92 -8.26 -4.95 2.90
N GLU A 93 -7.79 -3.75 2.60
CA GLU A 93 -7.92 -3.16 1.28
C GLU A 93 -7.07 -3.90 0.24
N ALA A 94 -5.83 -4.22 0.59
CA ALA A 94 -4.94 -4.98 -0.28
C ALA A 94 -5.49 -6.39 -0.58
N ILE A 95 -6.07 -7.08 0.41
CA ILE A 95 -6.69 -8.39 0.19
C ILE A 95 -7.87 -8.26 -0.78
N LEU A 96 -8.76 -7.28 -0.58
CA LEU A 96 -9.92 -7.06 -1.44
C LEU A 96 -9.53 -6.69 -2.88
N MET A 97 -8.49 -5.88 -3.06
CA MET A 97 -7.98 -5.53 -4.39
C MET A 97 -7.43 -6.77 -5.11
N LEU A 98 -6.63 -7.60 -4.42
CA LEU A 98 -6.15 -8.87 -4.99
C LEU A 98 -7.27 -9.86 -5.29
N MET A 99 -8.34 -9.91 -4.48
CA MET A 99 -9.51 -10.73 -4.80
C MET A 99 -10.19 -10.29 -6.09
N LYS A 100 -10.30 -8.97 -6.32
CA LYS A 100 -10.87 -8.44 -7.57
C LYS A 100 -10.02 -8.79 -8.78
N ILE A 101 -8.69 -8.61 -8.69
CA ILE A 101 -7.77 -9.02 -9.76
C ILE A 101 -7.94 -10.50 -10.06
N ALA A 102 -7.95 -11.36 -9.03
CA ALA A 102 -8.11 -12.80 -9.21
C ALA A 102 -9.46 -13.18 -9.83
N LEU A 103 -10.52 -12.43 -9.52
CA LEU A 103 -11.85 -12.65 -10.11
C LEU A 103 -11.86 -12.28 -11.61
N GLU A 104 -11.27 -11.13 -11.96
CA GLU A 104 -11.09 -10.69 -13.35
C GLU A 104 -10.27 -11.69 -14.19
N GLU A 105 -9.31 -12.37 -13.55
CA GLU A 105 -8.46 -13.39 -14.16
C GLU A 105 -9.08 -14.79 -14.15
N SER A 106 -10.35 -14.91 -13.70
CA SER A 106 -11.04 -16.20 -13.51
C SER A 106 -10.29 -17.18 -12.60
N ASN A 107 -9.41 -16.64 -11.72
CA ASN A 107 -8.68 -17.44 -10.73
C ASN A 107 -9.52 -17.64 -9.46
N TYR A 108 -10.59 -18.41 -9.60
CA TYR A 108 -11.58 -18.65 -8.53
C TYR A 108 -10.96 -19.28 -7.28
N SER A 109 -9.95 -20.13 -7.45
CA SER A 109 -9.21 -20.72 -6.33
C SER A 109 -8.50 -19.64 -5.49
N LYS A 110 -7.84 -18.68 -6.13
CA LYS A 110 -7.18 -17.55 -5.47
C LYS A 110 -8.20 -16.67 -4.74
N VAL A 111 -9.36 -16.41 -5.36
CA VAL A 111 -10.47 -15.66 -4.72
C VAL A 111 -10.92 -16.34 -3.43
N LYS A 112 -11.20 -17.65 -3.47
CA LYS A 112 -11.63 -18.43 -2.29
C LYS A 112 -10.60 -18.41 -1.18
N LYS A 113 -9.31 -18.57 -1.52
CA LYS A 113 -8.20 -18.52 -0.57
C LYS A 113 -8.09 -17.15 0.11
N LEU A 114 -8.15 -16.07 -0.67
CA LEU A 114 -8.07 -14.70 -0.16
C LEU A 114 -9.30 -14.34 0.68
N SER A 115 -10.51 -14.75 0.26
CA SER A 115 -11.74 -14.58 1.04
C SER A 115 -11.65 -15.25 2.41
N LYS A 116 -11.15 -16.49 2.48
CA LYS A 116 -10.95 -17.19 3.75
C LYS A 116 -9.94 -16.47 4.66
N ARG A 117 -8.88 -15.87 4.07
CA ARG A 117 -7.94 -15.03 4.81
C ARG A 117 -8.61 -13.75 5.29
N PHE A 118 -9.34 -13.07 4.41
CA PHE A 118 -10.03 -11.82 4.71
C PHE A 118 -11.00 -11.95 5.88
N THR A 119 -11.81 -13.02 5.91
CA THR A 119 -12.77 -13.28 6.98
C THR A 119 -12.13 -13.37 8.37
N LYS A 120 -10.85 -13.77 8.44
CA LYS A 120 -10.11 -13.87 9.72
C LYS A 120 -9.57 -12.54 10.21
N VAL A 121 -9.35 -11.57 9.32
CA VAL A 121 -8.67 -10.32 9.64
C VAL A 121 -9.56 -9.10 9.52
N CYS A 122 -10.70 -9.19 8.82
CA CYS A 122 -11.55 -8.05 8.55
C CYS A 122 -12.14 -7.44 9.82
N LYS A 123 -12.15 -6.10 9.88
CA LYS A 123 -12.75 -5.29 10.95
C LYS A 123 -13.74 -4.28 10.36
N ASN A 124 -13.35 -3.59 9.29
CA ASN A 124 -14.09 -2.46 8.73
C ASN A 124 -14.77 -2.78 7.40
N LEU A 125 -14.15 -3.61 6.57
CA LEU A 125 -14.58 -3.86 5.19
C LEU A 125 -15.27 -5.22 5.01
N CYS A 126 -15.68 -5.90 6.08
CA CYS A 126 -16.22 -7.26 6.04
C CYS A 126 -17.41 -7.44 5.08
N LYS A 127 -18.24 -6.42 4.90
CA LYS A 127 -19.38 -6.46 3.97
C LYS A 127 -18.94 -6.61 2.50
N LYS A 128 -17.76 -6.08 2.13
CA LYS A 128 -17.25 -6.14 0.74
C LYS A 128 -16.90 -7.57 0.31
N ASN A 129 -16.51 -8.43 1.25
CA ASN A 129 -16.24 -9.83 0.96
C ASN A 129 -17.49 -10.56 0.42
N LYS A 130 -18.65 -10.29 1.01
CA LYS A 130 -19.92 -10.92 0.58
C LYS A 130 -20.27 -10.58 -0.88
N GLN A 131 -19.99 -9.33 -1.29
CA GLN A 131 -20.23 -8.93 -2.67
C GLN A 131 -19.31 -9.68 -3.64
N ILE A 132 -18.01 -9.76 -3.35
CA ILE A 132 -17.05 -10.49 -4.20
C ILE A 132 -17.38 -11.97 -4.28
N LEU A 133 -17.85 -12.59 -3.18
CA LEU A 133 -18.27 -13.99 -3.20
C LEU A 133 -19.53 -14.21 -4.02
N LYS A 134 -20.47 -13.26 -4.01
CA LYS A 134 -21.64 -13.30 -4.89
C LYS A 134 -21.25 -13.19 -6.37
N ASP A 135 -20.31 -12.31 -6.68
CA ASP A 135 -19.79 -12.17 -8.04
C ASP A 135 -19.07 -13.45 -8.48
N LEU A 136 -18.32 -14.10 -7.57
CA LEU A 136 -17.70 -15.40 -7.80
C LEU A 136 -18.74 -16.49 -8.14
N GLU A 137 -19.83 -16.60 -7.36
CA GLU A 137 -20.89 -17.57 -7.58
C GLU A 137 -21.56 -17.42 -8.96
N ASN A 138 -21.62 -16.19 -9.48
CA ASN A 138 -22.19 -15.90 -10.79
C ASN A 138 -21.23 -16.21 -11.94
N LEU A 139 -19.92 -16.19 -11.72
CA LEU A 139 -18.89 -16.33 -12.75
C LEU A 139 -18.26 -17.73 -12.76
N GLU A 140 -18.22 -18.43 -11.63
CA GLU A 140 -17.64 -19.77 -11.55
C GLU A 140 -18.55 -20.79 -12.29
N PRO A 141 -18.01 -21.51 -13.29
CA PRO A 141 -18.79 -22.55 -13.96
C PRO A 141 -19.30 -23.57 -12.94
N LYS A 142 -20.60 -23.78 -12.89
CA LYS A 142 -21.15 -24.90 -12.14
C LYS A 142 -20.77 -26.16 -12.88
N ASN A 143 -19.91 -26.99 -12.26
CA ASN A 143 -19.69 -28.33 -12.78
C ASN A 143 -21.03 -29.06 -12.70
N GLU A 144 -21.74 -29.19 -13.83
CA GLU A 144 -22.82 -30.13 -13.98
C GLU A 144 -22.21 -31.55 -13.91
N SER A 145 -22.36 -32.17 -12.74
CA SER A 145 -22.02 -33.56 -12.48
C SER A 145 -23.16 -34.46 -12.87
#